data_755543fb49f8379717abb9473adac82b
#
_entry.id   755543fb49f8379717abb9473adac82b
#
_cell.length_a   1.000
_cell.length_b   1.000
_cell.length_c   1.000
_cell.angle_alpha   90.00
_cell.angle_beta   90.00
_cell.angle_gamma   90.00
#
_symmetry.space_group_name_H-M   'P 1'
#
loop_
_entity.id
_entity.type
_entity.pdbx_description
1 polymer ?
#
loop_
_entity_poly.entity_id
_entity_poly.type
_entity_poly.pdbx_seq_one_letter_code
_entity_poly.pdbx_strand_id
1 'polypeptide(L)'
;MRVQQNGKHFSSALVAALLLATAGTLAAQDVRYNFMPRTDFSKYHTYEWVNIAGAHPDQIMDAEIKQAVDSQLVSKGLTKTDSDKADLYIGYQTAINQETQWDAWGSRAFGMGTGSWTSSKINVGTLVLEMYDPGTEQLVWTGSATKTIDPSANHEKNIKNLDKSMAKLLKNYPPKQK
;
A
#
# COMPACT_ATOMS: atom_id res chain seq x y z
N MET A 1 41.26 -68.05 -11.25
CA MET A 1 41.49 -66.62 -11.46
C MET A 1 40.16 -65.92 -11.30
N ARG A 2 39.81 -65.39 -10.10
CA ARG A 2 38.54 -64.76 -9.83
C ARG A 2 38.81 -63.27 -9.60
N VAL A 3 38.29 -62.42 -10.43
CA VAL A 3 38.34 -60.99 -10.27
C VAL A 3 37.14 -60.56 -9.44
N GLN A 4 37.39 -59.98 -8.28
CA GLN A 4 36.35 -59.36 -7.44
C GLN A 4 36.16 -57.91 -7.92
N GLN A 5 34.94 -57.57 -8.32
CA GLN A 5 34.51 -56.21 -8.55
C GLN A 5 33.97 -55.62 -7.24
N ASN A 6 34.68 -54.62 -6.76
CA ASN A 6 34.21 -53.77 -5.65
C ASN A 6 33.22 -52.72 -6.15
N GLY A 7 31.97 -52.95 -5.85
CA GLY A 7 30.92 -51.92 -6.08
C GLY A 7 31.01 -50.84 -5.05
N LYS A 8 31.33 -49.63 -5.50
CA LYS A 8 31.25 -48.42 -4.67
C LYS A 8 29.80 -47.92 -4.63
N HIS A 9 29.18 -48.05 -3.48
CA HIS A 9 27.88 -47.46 -3.24
C HIS A 9 28.06 -45.95 -3.02
N PHE A 10 27.66 -45.17 -4.00
CA PHE A 10 27.48 -43.73 -3.85
C PHE A 10 26.15 -43.50 -3.10
N SER A 11 26.25 -43.21 -1.80
CA SER A 11 25.12 -42.71 -1.04
C SER A 11 24.84 -41.28 -1.46
N SER A 12 23.83 -41.09 -2.29
CA SER A 12 23.26 -39.79 -2.60
C SER A 12 22.53 -39.24 -1.38
N ALA A 13 23.21 -38.44 -0.60
CA ALA A 13 22.56 -37.65 0.45
C ALA A 13 21.70 -36.59 -0.20
N LEU A 14 20.39 -36.81 -0.21
CA LEU A 14 19.38 -35.88 -0.65
C LEU A 14 19.27 -34.77 0.40
N VAL A 15 19.95 -33.63 0.17
CA VAL A 15 19.78 -32.45 1.00
C VAL A 15 18.44 -31.81 0.60
N ALA A 16 17.40 -32.16 1.33
CA ALA A 16 16.12 -31.47 1.26
C ALA A 16 16.27 -30.12 1.96
N ALA A 17 16.55 -29.06 1.19
CA ALA A 17 16.49 -27.69 1.67
C ALA A 17 15.02 -27.34 1.93
N LEU A 18 14.62 -27.40 3.20
CA LEU A 18 13.32 -26.97 3.68
C LEU A 18 13.29 -25.44 3.66
N LEU A 19 12.84 -24.85 2.54
CA LEU A 19 12.49 -23.43 2.45
C LEU A 19 11.26 -23.21 3.33
N LEU A 20 11.49 -22.82 4.59
CA LEU A 20 10.46 -22.22 5.43
C LEU A 20 10.08 -20.89 4.80
N ALA A 21 9.05 -20.91 3.96
CA ALA A 21 8.33 -19.72 3.57
C ALA A 21 7.65 -19.16 4.82
N THR A 22 8.28 -18.20 5.48
CA THR A 22 7.62 -17.36 6.48
C THR A 22 6.58 -16.54 5.75
N ALA A 23 5.36 -17.06 5.67
CA ALA A 23 4.19 -16.30 5.30
C ALA A 23 3.94 -15.29 6.42
N GLY A 24 4.69 -14.18 6.39
CA GLY A 24 4.34 -13.01 7.17
C GLY A 24 2.94 -12.61 6.75
N THR A 25 2.01 -12.54 7.69
CA THR A 25 0.71 -11.92 7.49
C THR A 25 0.96 -10.47 7.09
N LEU A 26 1.02 -10.23 5.78
CA LEU A 26 0.97 -8.90 5.21
C LEU A 26 -0.39 -8.35 5.62
N ALA A 27 -0.42 -7.48 6.62
CA ALA A 27 -1.59 -6.67 6.91
C ALA A 27 -2.02 -6.06 5.58
N ALA A 28 -3.16 -6.56 5.07
CA ALA A 28 -3.58 -6.26 3.71
C ALA A 28 -3.84 -4.77 3.59
N GLN A 29 -3.02 -4.09 2.83
CA GLN A 29 -3.19 -2.71 2.47
C GLN A 29 -4.22 -2.67 1.36
N ASP A 30 -5.42 -2.19 1.66
CA ASP A 30 -6.47 -2.01 0.64
C ASP A 30 -6.21 -0.70 -0.10
N VAL A 31 -6.06 -0.80 -1.41
CA VAL A 31 -5.80 0.34 -2.30
C VAL A 31 -6.81 0.32 -3.41
N ARG A 32 -7.52 1.42 -3.57
CA ARG A 32 -8.51 1.62 -4.62
C ARG A 32 -8.23 2.92 -5.35
N TYR A 33 -8.53 2.97 -6.62
CA TYR A 33 -8.47 4.21 -7.40
C TYR A 33 -9.56 4.22 -8.47
N ASN A 34 -9.92 5.43 -8.87
CA ASN A 34 -10.84 5.69 -9.97
C ASN A 34 -10.33 6.90 -10.76
N PHE A 35 -10.76 7.05 -11.98
CA PHE A 35 -10.37 8.17 -12.83
C PHE A 35 -11.47 8.50 -13.83
N MET A 36 -11.47 9.74 -14.29
CA MET A 36 -12.42 10.21 -15.28
C MET A 36 -12.13 9.56 -16.64
N PRO A 37 -13.11 8.84 -17.23
CA PRO A 37 -12.94 8.22 -18.54
C PRO A 37 -12.59 9.26 -19.61
N ARG A 38 -11.75 8.89 -20.55
CA ARG A 38 -11.29 9.72 -21.67
C ARG A 38 -10.42 10.92 -21.29
N THR A 39 -9.92 10.98 -20.05
CA THR A 39 -8.92 12.01 -19.68
C THR A 39 -7.60 11.70 -20.33
N ASP A 40 -7.06 12.63 -21.07
CA ASP A 40 -5.68 12.53 -21.56
C ASP A 40 -4.70 12.89 -20.43
N PHE A 41 -4.17 11.86 -19.77
CA PHE A 41 -3.19 12.03 -18.69
C PHE A 41 -1.81 12.45 -19.19
N SER A 42 -1.53 12.32 -20.50
CA SER A 42 -0.22 12.67 -21.04
C SER A 42 0.04 14.19 -21.09
N LYS A 43 -1.00 14.99 -20.96
CA LYS A 43 -0.90 16.46 -20.92
C LYS A 43 -0.42 17.00 -19.57
N TYR A 44 -0.48 16.20 -18.49
CA TYR A 44 -0.12 16.63 -17.15
C TYR A 44 1.36 16.39 -16.89
N HIS A 45 2.10 17.47 -16.68
CA HIS A 45 3.55 17.46 -16.44
C HIS A 45 3.91 18.10 -15.09
N THR A 46 3.06 19.02 -14.63
CA THR A 46 3.29 19.75 -13.38
C THR A 46 2.12 19.60 -12.43
N TYR A 47 2.41 19.71 -11.14
CA TYR A 47 1.37 19.67 -10.11
C TYR A 47 1.65 20.65 -8.98
N GLU A 48 0.60 21.11 -8.34
CA GLU A 48 0.62 21.94 -7.14
C GLU A 48 -0.22 21.30 -6.04
N TRP A 49 0.24 21.42 -4.80
CA TRP A 49 -0.55 21.02 -3.64
C TRP A 49 -1.59 22.07 -3.29
N VAL A 50 -2.84 21.66 -3.19
CA VAL A 50 -3.94 22.48 -2.75
C VAL A 50 -4.60 21.91 -1.50
N ASN A 51 -5.17 22.78 -0.67
CA ASN A 51 -5.97 22.33 0.46
C ASN A 51 -7.37 21.98 -0.02
N ILE A 52 -7.78 20.75 0.25
CA ILE A 52 -9.16 20.29 0.02
C ILE A 52 -9.89 20.14 1.37
N ALA A 53 -11.22 20.21 1.33
CA ALA A 53 -12.02 20.01 2.53
C ALA A 53 -11.82 18.60 3.10
N GLY A 54 -11.73 18.50 4.43
CA GLY A 54 -11.57 17.22 5.12
C GLY A 54 -10.65 17.32 6.33
N ALA A 55 -10.41 16.19 6.98
CA ALA A 55 -9.49 16.12 8.09
C ALA A 55 -8.05 16.00 7.58
N HIS A 56 -7.19 16.81 8.14
CA HIS A 56 -5.75 16.78 7.91
C HIS A 56 -5.01 16.35 9.18
N PRO A 57 -3.89 15.65 9.07
CA PRO A 57 -3.07 15.30 10.21
C PRO A 57 -2.30 16.53 10.73
N ASP A 58 -1.49 16.31 11.77
CA ASP A 58 -0.54 17.31 12.23
C ASP A 58 0.51 17.65 11.15
N GLN A 59 1.25 18.73 11.38
CA GLN A 59 2.22 19.28 10.43
C GLN A 59 3.33 18.30 10.04
N ILE A 60 3.75 17.42 10.95
CA ILE A 60 4.82 16.45 10.69
C ILE A 60 4.30 15.38 9.74
N MET A 61 3.16 14.82 10.04
CA MET A 61 2.52 13.80 9.21
C MET A 61 2.09 14.38 7.84
N ASP A 62 1.66 15.64 7.79
CA ASP A 62 1.37 16.34 6.52
C ASP A 62 2.61 16.38 5.61
N ALA A 63 3.75 16.78 6.18
CA ALA A 63 5.01 16.82 5.44
C ALA A 63 5.45 15.43 4.95
N GLU A 64 5.30 14.40 5.78
CA GLU A 64 5.62 13.02 5.42
C GLU A 64 4.73 12.46 4.31
N ILE A 65 3.42 12.73 4.39
CA ILE A 65 2.47 12.33 3.34
C ILE A 65 2.83 12.99 2.01
N LYS A 66 3.03 14.31 2.03
CA LYS A 66 3.42 15.06 0.83
C LYS A 66 4.73 14.55 0.25
N GLN A 67 5.74 14.31 1.07
CA GLN A 67 7.02 13.75 0.64
C GLN A 67 6.88 12.37 0.00
N ALA A 68 6.09 11.48 0.60
CA ALA A 68 5.85 10.14 0.07
C ALA A 68 5.14 10.18 -1.29
N VAL A 69 4.14 11.05 -1.44
CA VAL A 69 3.42 11.25 -2.72
C VAL A 69 4.32 11.90 -3.76
N ASP A 70 5.02 13.00 -3.40
CA ASP A 70 5.95 13.72 -4.28
C ASP A 70 6.98 12.76 -4.89
N SER A 71 7.58 11.87 -4.07
CA SER A 71 8.53 10.86 -4.54
C SER A 71 7.94 9.94 -5.61
N GLN A 72 6.69 9.56 -5.47
CA GLN A 72 6.02 8.71 -6.46
C GLN A 72 5.68 9.50 -7.74
N LEU A 73 5.18 10.73 -7.62
CA LEU A 73 4.81 11.55 -8.77
C LEU A 73 6.03 11.93 -9.61
N VAL A 74 7.15 12.27 -8.98
CA VAL A 74 8.42 12.49 -9.67
C VAL A 74 8.87 11.25 -10.44
N SER A 75 8.73 10.07 -9.86
CA SER A 75 9.04 8.81 -10.54
C SER A 75 8.14 8.53 -11.76
N LYS A 76 7.00 9.21 -11.84
CA LYS A 76 6.03 9.16 -12.97
C LYS A 76 6.23 10.29 -13.98
N GLY A 77 7.23 11.15 -13.77
CA GLY A 77 7.56 12.24 -14.68
C GLY A 77 6.83 13.55 -14.40
N LEU A 78 6.12 13.66 -13.27
CA LEU A 78 5.51 14.93 -12.88
C LEU A 78 6.50 15.78 -12.07
N THR A 79 6.41 17.09 -12.22
CA THR A 79 7.23 18.06 -11.52
C THR A 79 6.35 18.90 -10.59
N LYS A 80 6.74 19.02 -9.33
CA LYS A 80 6.09 19.92 -8.39
C LYS A 80 6.37 21.38 -8.76
N THR A 81 5.35 22.21 -8.64
CA THR A 81 5.48 23.66 -8.84
C THR A 81 4.67 24.41 -7.78
N ASP A 82 5.07 25.63 -7.49
CA ASP A 82 4.32 26.56 -6.64
C ASP A 82 3.61 27.62 -7.51
N SER A 83 3.48 27.34 -8.80
CA SER A 83 2.83 28.24 -9.77
C SER A 83 1.34 27.92 -9.86
N ASP A 84 0.51 28.94 -9.79
CA ASP A 84 -0.93 28.90 -10.06
C ASP A 84 -1.33 28.40 -11.48
N LYS A 85 -0.32 28.03 -12.29
CA LYS A 85 -0.47 27.45 -13.63
C LYS A 85 -0.07 25.99 -13.69
N ALA A 86 -0.12 25.28 -12.57
CA ALA A 86 0.09 23.83 -12.57
C ALA A 86 -0.95 23.11 -13.44
N ASP A 87 -0.54 22.01 -14.10
CA ASP A 87 -1.44 21.19 -14.91
C ASP A 87 -2.43 20.38 -14.07
N LEU A 88 -2.05 20.06 -12.82
CA LEU A 88 -2.87 19.36 -11.85
C LEU A 88 -2.83 20.06 -10.49
N TYR A 89 -3.97 20.14 -9.83
CA TYR A 89 -4.09 20.42 -8.41
C TYR A 89 -4.25 19.12 -7.65
N ILE A 90 -3.42 18.91 -6.63
CA ILE A 90 -3.42 17.70 -5.83
C ILE A 90 -3.76 18.05 -4.39
N GLY A 91 -4.73 17.33 -3.84
CA GLY A 91 -5.11 17.43 -2.44
C GLY A 91 -5.30 16.07 -1.81
N TYR A 92 -5.27 16.01 -0.49
CA TYR A 92 -5.57 14.78 0.23
C TYR A 92 -6.34 15.07 1.51
N GLN A 93 -7.01 14.04 2.00
CA GLN A 93 -7.63 14.03 3.31
C GLN A 93 -7.35 12.70 4.01
N THR A 94 -7.41 12.70 5.34
CA THR A 94 -7.19 11.51 6.15
C THR A 94 -8.37 11.25 7.07
N ALA A 95 -8.60 9.98 7.37
CA ALA A 95 -9.54 9.55 8.40
C ALA A 95 -8.94 8.43 9.25
N ILE A 96 -9.22 8.44 10.55
CA ILE A 96 -8.88 7.35 11.45
C ILE A 96 -10.18 6.82 12.03
N ASN A 97 -10.47 5.55 11.78
CA ASN A 97 -11.64 4.86 12.28
C ASN A 97 -11.23 3.73 13.22
N GLN A 98 -12.05 3.48 14.24
CA GLN A 98 -11.90 2.31 15.09
C GLN A 98 -12.82 1.20 14.56
N GLU A 99 -12.25 0.05 14.24
CA GLU A 99 -12.97 -1.12 13.77
C GLU A 99 -12.85 -2.26 14.78
N THR A 100 -13.82 -3.16 14.79
CA THR A 100 -13.76 -4.38 15.59
C THR A 100 -13.35 -5.53 14.69
N GLN A 101 -12.17 -6.09 14.96
CA GLN A 101 -11.70 -7.29 14.32
C GLN A 101 -12.13 -8.52 15.13
N TRP A 102 -12.67 -9.51 14.44
CA TRP A 102 -13.07 -10.78 15.03
C TRP A 102 -12.11 -11.87 14.58
N ASP A 103 -11.38 -12.43 15.52
CA ASP A 103 -10.49 -13.56 15.26
C ASP A 103 -11.14 -14.84 15.79
N ALA A 104 -11.36 -15.79 14.89
CA ALA A 104 -11.83 -17.12 15.23
C ALA A 104 -10.63 -18.05 15.41
N TRP A 105 -10.35 -18.45 16.63
CA TRP A 105 -9.34 -19.47 16.90
C TRP A 105 -10.02 -20.77 17.31
N GLY A 106 -9.89 -21.79 16.48
CA GLY A 106 -10.35 -23.14 16.78
C GLY A 106 -9.50 -24.15 16.04
N SER A 107 -8.89 -25.09 16.75
CA SER A 107 -8.25 -26.23 16.09
C SER A 107 -9.33 -27.18 15.57
N ARG A 108 -9.38 -27.36 14.25
CA ARG A 108 -10.18 -28.42 13.61
C ARG A 108 -9.56 -29.78 13.77
N ALA A 109 -8.89 -30.06 14.88
CA ALA A 109 -8.45 -31.41 15.21
C ALA A 109 -9.55 -32.10 16.03
N PHE A 110 -10.16 -33.10 15.43
CA PHE A 110 -11.13 -34.00 16.06
C PHE A 110 -12.47 -33.42 16.50
N GLY A 111 -13.32 -32.96 15.55
CA GLY A 111 -14.77 -33.11 15.66
C GLY A 111 -15.54 -32.55 16.87
N MET A 112 -14.89 -31.90 17.83
CA MET A 112 -15.51 -31.25 18.97
C MET A 112 -15.08 -29.80 19.00
N GLY A 113 -15.89 -28.96 18.37
CA GLY A 113 -15.63 -27.54 18.24
C GLY A 113 -16.03 -26.76 19.48
N THR A 114 -15.09 -26.44 20.36
CA THR A 114 -15.17 -25.27 21.20
C THR A 114 -14.34 -24.16 20.53
N GLY A 115 -14.95 -23.45 19.58
CA GLY A 115 -14.34 -22.27 18.98
C GLY A 115 -14.40 -21.10 19.98
N SER A 116 -13.26 -20.49 20.27
CA SER A 116 -13.19 -19.23 21.00
C SER A 116 -13.16 -18.10 19.99
N TRP A 117 -14.06 -17.13 20.14
CA TRP A 117 -14.10 -15.89 19.37
C TRP A 117 -13.51 -14.79 20.24
N THR A 118 -12.44 -14.19 19.76
CA THR A 118 -11.84 -13.02 20.41
C THR A 118 -12.08 -11.82 19.52
N SER A 119 -12.60 -10.75 20.10
CA SER A 119 -12.71 -9.46 19.41
C SER A 119 -11.63 -8.50 19.89
N SER A 120 -10.98 -7.82 18.98
CA SER A 120 -10.05 -6.74 19.27
C SER A 120 -10.46 -5.47 18.53
N LYS A 121 -10.25 -4.32 19.19
CA LYS A 121 -10.43 -3.03 18.53
C LYS A 121 -9.13 -2.65 17.84
N ILE A 122 -9.23 -2.33 16.55
CA ILE A 122 -8.11 -1.88 15.75
C ILE A 122 -8.37 -0.47 15.23
N ASN A 123 -7.33 0.33 15.10
CA ASN A 123 -7.41 1.62 14.45
C ASN A 123 -7.05 1.44 12.97
N VAL A 124 -7.88 1.98 12.10
CA VAL A 124 -7.69 1.94 10.65
C VAL A 124 -7.54 3.34 10.14
N GLY A 125 -6.39 3.62 9.52
CA GLY A 125 -6.12 4.87 8.84
C GLY A 125 -6.45 4.77 7.36
N THR A 126 -7.16 5.76 6.85
CA THR A 126 -7.46 5.91 5.42
C THR A 126 -6.93 7.26 4.95
N LEU A 127 -6.20 7.24 3.84
CA LEU A 127 -5.79 8.43 3.09
C LEU A 127 -6.51 8.41 1.75
N VAL A 128 -7.14 9.52 1.39
CA VAL A 128 -7.73 9.75 0.06
C VAL A 128 -6.93 10.84 -0.62
N LEU A 129 -6.39 10.53 -1.80
CA LEU A 129 -5.66 11.45 -2.66
C LEU A 129 -6.51 11.80 -3.87
N GLU A 130 -6.59 13.06 -4.21
CA GLU A 130 -7.42 13.60 -5.29
C GLU A 130 -6.59 14.48 -6.20
N MET A 131 -6.86 14.38 -7.51
CA MET A 131 -6.20 15.17 -8.54
C MET A 131 -7.25 15.84 -9.42
N TYR A 132 -7.14 17.17 -9.54
CA TYR A 132 -8.06 18.00 -10.29
C TYR A 132 -7.34 18.64 -11.47
N ASP A 133 -8.04 18.74 -12.61
CA ASP A 133 -7.62 19.56 -13.74
C ASP A 133 -8.10 21.00 -13.50
N PRO A 134 -7.20 21.98 -13.27
CA PRO A 134 -7.60 23.35 -12.97
C PRO A 134 -8.31 24.04 -14.15
N GLY A 135 -8.03 23.62 -15.38
CA GLY A 135 -8.66 24.20 -16.57
C GLY A 135 -10.13 23.81 -16.75
N THR A 136 -10.52 22.64 -16.23
CA THR A 136 -11.90 22.14 -16.30
C THR A 136 -12.59 22.09 -14.94
N GLU A 137 -11.84 22.34 -13.85
CA GLU A 137 -12.29 22.22 -12.46
C GLU A 137 -12.83 20.82 -12.11
N GLN A 138 -12.39 19.79 -12.85
CA GLN A 138 -12.89 18.42 -12.68
C GLN A 138 -11.91 17.54 -11.92
N LEU A 139 -12.46 16.68 -11.06
CA LEU A 139 -11.73 15.58 -10.47
C LEU A 139 -11.40 14.57 -11.57
N VAL A 140 -10.12 14.46 -11.93
CA VAL A 140 -9.66 13.56 -13.00
C VAL A 140 -9.16 12.23 -12.49
N TRP A 141 -8.69 12.19 -11.23
CA TRP A 141 -8.25 10.96 -10.59
C TRP A 141 -8.45 11.04 -9.08
N THR A 142 -8.85 9.94 -8.48
CA THR A 142 -8.91 9.77 -7.02
C THR A 142 -8.42 8.40 -6.64
N GLY A 143 -7.78 8.31 -5.49
CA GLY A 143 -7.36 7.03 -4.95
C GLY A 143 -7.34 7.01 -3.43
N SER A 144 -7.63 5.85 -2.85
CA SER A 144 -7.61 5.66 -1.41
C SER A 144 -6.68 4.52 -1.02
N ALA A 145 -5.97 4.72 0.09
CA ALA A 145 -5.17 3.70 0.74
C ALA A 145 -5.63 3.55 2.19
N THR A 146 -6.00 2.34 2.55
CA THR A 146 -6.48 2.01 3.90
C THR A 146 -5.55 1.00 4.54
N LYS A 147 -5.21 1.22 5.81
CA LYS A 147 -4.31 0.35 6.56
C LYS A 147 -4.63 0.33 8.05
N THR A 148 -4.51 -0.83 8.67
CA THR A 148 -4.48 -0.96 10.12
C THR A 148 -3.25 -0.25 10.70
N ILE A 149 -3.47 0.61 11.68
CA ILE A 149 -2.42 1.34 12.39
C ILE A 149 -1.90 0.44 13.50
N ASP A 150 -0.60 0.19 13.51
CA ASP A 150 0.08 -0.48 14.60
C ASP A 150 0.54 0.57 15.63
N PRO A 151 -0.12 0.67 16.80
CA PRO A 151 0.22 1.69 17.78
C PRO A 151 1.60 1.47 18.43
N SER A 152 2.18 0.29 18.29
CA SER A 152 3.53 -0.04 18.77
C SER A 152 4.63 0.24 17.75
N ALA A 153 4.26 0.60 16.52
CA ALA A 153 5.24 0.90 15.47
C ALA A 153 6.01 2.16 15.80
N ASN A 154 7.33 2.11 15.68
CA ASN A 154 8.17 3.29 15.76
C ASN A 154 7.98 4.19 14.51
N HIS A 155 8.45 5.42 14.61
CA HIS A 155 8.33 6.42 13.55
C HIS A 155 8.89 5.94 12.20
N GLU A 156 10.08 5.35 12.17
CA GLU A 156 10.70 4.83 10.95
C GLU A 156 9.84 3.76 10.24
N LYS A 157 9.26 2.84 11.04
CA LYS A 157 8.34 1.82 10.51
C LYS A 157 7.09 2.46 9.92
N ASN A 158 6.57 3.53 10.53
CA ASN A 158 5.42 4.25 10.04
C ASN A 158 5.70 4.96 8.71
N ILE A 159 6.82 5.66 8.59
CA ILE A 159 7.27 6.26 7.31
C ILE A 159 7.39 5.20 6.22
N LYS A 160 8.11 4.12 6.49
CA LYS A 160 8.27 3.02 5.52
C LYS A 160 6.94 2.40 5.10
N ASN A 161 5.97 2.36 6.00
CA ASN A 161 4.62 1.88 5.69
C ASN A 161 3.88 2.88 4.80
N LEU A 162 4.02 4.18 5.08
CA LEU A 162 3.43 5.26 4.28
C LEU A 162 4.00 5.23 2.85
N ASP A 163 5.31 5.17 2.69
CA ASP A 163 5.97 5.06 1.38
C ASP A 163 5.46 3.87 0.56
N LYS A 164 5.35 2.71 1.19
CA LYS A 164 4.79 1.51 0.55
C LYS A 164 3.32 1.71 0.15
N SER A 165 2.57 2.44 0.97
CA SER A 165 1.17 2.76 0.68
C SER A 165 1.04 3.62 -0.55
N MET A 166 1.82 4.69 -0.62
CA MET A 166 1.80 5.62 -1.74
C MET A 166 2.35 4.98 -3.02
N ALA A 167 3.41 4.18 -2.91
CA ALA A 167 3.92 3.41 -4.05
C ALA A 167 2.87 2.45 -4.61
N LYS A 168 2.10 1.79 -3.74
CA LYS A 168 1.03 0.88 -4.16
C LYS A 168 -0.17 1.65 -4.75
N LEU A 169 -0.56 2.77 -4.13
CA LEU A 169 -1.66 3.62 -4.57
C LEU A 169 -1.41 4.18 -5.96
N LEU A 170 -0.22 4.73 -6.19
CA LEU A 170 0.16 5.37 -7.45
C LEU A 170 0.81 4.40 -8.46
N LYS A 171 0.85 3.09 -8.16
CA LYS A 171 1.46 2.10 -9.07
C LYS A 171 0.92 2.18 -10.50
N ASN A 172 -0.38 2.36 -10.63
CA ASN A 172 -1.08 2.40 -11.91
C ASN A 172 -1.42 3.83 -12.37
N TYR A 173 -0.73 4.83 -11.85
CA TYR A 173 -0.82 6.21 -12.37
C TYR A 173 0.31 6.45 -13.38
N PRO A 174 0.05 7.12 -14.52
CA PRO A 174 -1.27 7.38 -15.07
C PRO A 174 -2.01 6.09 -15.46
N PRO A 175 -3.35 6.06 -15.34
CA PRO A 175 -4.13 4.89 -15.68
C PRO A 175 -4.08 4.61 -17.18
N LYS A 176 -4.00 3.32 -17.54
CA LYS A 176 -4.11 2.91 -18.95
C LYS A 176 -5.56 3.07 -19.39
N GLN A 177 -5.78 3.89 -20.38
CA GLN A 177 -7.07 3.99 -21.04
C GLN A 177 -7.26 2.77 -21.96
N LYS A 178 -8.45 2.20 -21.92
CA LYS A 178 -8.85 1.12 -22.84
C LYS A 178 -9.47 1.71 -24.09
#